data_fb118e226429acbb0cca227b2a46dba3
#
_entry.id   fb118e226429acbb0cca227b2a46dba3
#
_cell.length_a   1.000
_cell.length_b   1.000
_cell.length_c   1.000
_cell.angle_alpha   90.00
_cell.angle_beta   90.00
_cell.angle_gamma   90.00
#
_symmetry.space_group_name_H-M   'P 1'
#
loop_
_entity.id
_entity.type
_entity.pdbx_description
1 polymer ?
#
loop_
_entity_poly.entity_id
_entity_poly.type
_entity_poly.pdbx_seq_one_letter_code
_entity_poly.pdbx_strand_id
1 'polypeptide(L)'
;MVMTDASSQNYVSVTAVQPCLCLAHAYRKFKDLKDISEFARSAVHKLSQVWDNRDTATLESMNSIQTLELHKNQSDPVLLELKQACEEYLASDAAEEHSGIGNAVAYFLRHFEGLTAFCRLENAPLDNNECEETLKRIILARKNAYFFKTEKSAGEFSRLLSLIETAKRSGTNLFEYLTDLQSDYSKVIRNITAYLPWNWKHQDISGA
;
A
#
# COMPACT_ATOMS: atom_id res chain seq x y z
N MET A 1 -11.34 -7.29 2.82
CA MET A 1 -10.61 -6.22 3.54
C MET A 1 -10.29 -5.06 2.61
N VAL A 2 -10.09 -3.86 3.14
CA VAL A 2 -9.65 -2.68 2.37
C VAL A 2 -8.56 -1.97 3.15
N MET A 3 -7.43 -1.68 2.48
CA MET A 3 -6.30 -0.93 3.03
C MET A 3 -6.46 0.56 2.69
N THR A 4 -6.34 1.43 3.71
CA THR A 4 -6.42 2.89 3.55
C THR A 4 -5.39 3.62 4.43
N ASP A 5 -5.29 4.93 4.25
CA ASP A 5 -4.40 5.84 5.01
C ASP A 5 -5.02 6.39 6.31
N ALA A 6 -6.12 5.84 6.78
CA ALA A 6 -6.92 6.35 7.91
C ALA A 6 -7.51 7.76 7.72
N SER A 7 -7.53 8.29 6.51
CA SER A 7 -8.29 9.52 6.21
C SER A 7 -9.79 9.26 6.29
N SER A 8 -10.54 10.17 6.94
CA SER A 8 -11.98 10.05 7.06
C SER A 8 -12.72 9.97 5.71
N GLN A 9 -12.11 10.52 4.66
CA GLN A 9 -12.63 10.46 3.29
C GLN A 9 -12.52 9.06 2.65
N ASN A 10 -11.65 8.20 3.19
CA ASN A 10 -11.40 6.86 2.69
C ASN A 10 -12.11 5.76 3.49
N TYR A 11 -12.92 6.15 4.48
CA TYR A 11 -13.77 5.19 5.20
C TYR A 11 -14.86 4.67 4.28
N VAL A 12 -14.80 3.39 3.97
CA VAL A 12 -15.83 2.71 3.20
C VAL A 12 -17.02 2.45 4.13
N SER A 13 -18.15 3.06 3.87
CA SER A 13 -19.39 2.90 4.64
C SER A 13 -20.06 1.52 4.47
N VAL A 14 -19.38 0.55 3.87
CA VAL A 14 -19.89 -0.80 3.66
C VAL A 14 -19.63 -1.64 4.90
N THR A 15 -20.70 -2.02 5.57
CA THR A 15 -20.72 -2.75 6.87
C THR A 15 -20.05 -4.13 6.88
N ALA A 16 -19.57 -4.64 5.77
CA ALA A 16 -18.96 -5.96 5.63
C ALA A 16 -17.45 -5.95 5.38
N VAL A 17 -16.79 -4.78 5.44
CA VAL A 17 -15.36 -4.67 5.10
C VAL A 17 -14.54 -4.45 6.36
N GLN A 18 -13.55 -5.34 6.59
CA GLN A 18 -12.56 -5.12 7.66
C GLN A 18 -11.55 -4.06 7.21
N PRO A 19 -11.42 -2.95 7.96
CA PRO A 19 -10.46 -1.90 7.65
C PRO A 19 -9.05 -2.36 8.03
N CYS A 20 -8.12 -2.25 7.09
CA CYS A 20 -6.69 -2.31 7.32
C CYS A 20 -6.12 -0.91 7.13
N LEU A 21 -5.25 -0.47 8.03
CA LEU A 21 -4.67 0.86 7.96
C LEU A 21 -3.16 0.78 7.69
N CYS A 22 -2.69 1.71 6.89
CA CYS A 22 -1.30 1.77 6.46
C CYS A 22 -0.37 2.10 7.63
N LEU A 23 0.45 1.14 8.05
CA LEU A 23 1.43 1.30 9.13
C LEU A 23 2.51 2.34 8.77
N ALA A 24 2.83 2.51 7.49
CA ALA A 24 3.80 3.50 7.04
C ALA A 24 3.41 4.94 7.41
N HIS A 25 2.11 5.23 7.51
CA HIS A 25 1.64 6.55 7.97
C HIS A 25 1.92 6.78 9.47
N ALA A 26 1.74 5.77 10.30
CA ALA A 26 2.12 5.84 11.72
C ALA A 26 3.65 5.95 11.88
N TYR A 27 4.41 5.17 11.12
CA TYR A 27 5.86 5.22 11.10
C TYR A 27 6.39 6.61 10.76
N ARG A 28 5.86 7.26 9.70
CA ARG A 28 6.29 8.61 9.27
C ARG A 28 6.09 9.63 10.38
N LYS A 29 4.99 9.57 11.13
CA LYS A 29 4.73 10.51 12.26
C LYS A 29 5.80 10.43 13.34
N PHE A 30 6.29 9.24 13.70
CA PHE A 30 7.40 9.10 14.62
C PHE A 30 8.74 9.44 13.98
N LYS A 31 8.95 9.07 12.71
CA LYS A 31 10.19 9.32 11.97
C LYS A 31 10.52 10.81 11.88
N ASP A 32 9.52 11.66 11.67
CA ASP A 32 9.70 13.11 11.58
C ASP A 32 10.16 13.73 12.91
N LEU A 33 10.02 12.99 14.02
CA LEU A 33 10.33 13.44 15.38
C LEU A 33 11.52 12.71 15.99
N LYS A 34 12.12 11.73 15.31
CA LYS A 34 13.16 10.84 15.88
C LYS A 34 14.43 11.57 16.32
N ASP A 35 14.74 12.70 15.68
CA ASP A 35 15.96 13.46 15.97
C ASP A 35 15.81 14.38 17.18
N ILE A 36 14.58 14.69 17.60
CA ILE A 36 14.25 15.56 18.71
C ILE A 36 13.66 14.83 19.92
N SER A 37 13.32 13.53 19.78
CA SER A 37 12.71 12.73 20.83
C SER A 37 13.28 11.32 20.88
N GLU A 38 13.73 10.92 22.06
CA GLU A 38 14.18 9.54 22.31
C GLU A 38 13.02 8.54 22.22
N PHE A 39 11.83 8.92 22.68
CA PHE A 39 10.62 8.12 22.54
C PHE A 39 10.32 7.84 21.06
N ALA A 40 10.33 8.89 20.22
CA ALA A 40 10.07 8.73 18.79
C ALA A 40 11.15 7.88 18.12
N ARG A 41 12.41 7.98 18.52
CA ARG A 41 13.50 7.13 18.03
C ARG A 41 13.28 5.67 18.37
N SER A 42 12.88 5.37 19.62
CA SER A 42 12.53 4.03 20.07
C SER A 42 11.34 3.46 19.29
N ALA A 43 10.29 4.26 19.10
CA ALA A 43 9.12 3.87 18.31
C ALA A 43 9.49 3.54 16.84
N VAL A 44 10.33 4.36 16.21
CA VAL A 44 10.86 4.11 14.86
C VAL A 44 11.62 2.80 14.80
N HIS A 45 12.49 2.52 15.79
CA HIS A 45 13.24 1.27 15.84
C HIS A 45 12.31 0.06 15.94
N LYS A 46 11.33 0.07 16.85
CA LYS A 46 10.34 -1.00 16.99
C LYS A 46 9.52 -1.20 15.71
N LEU A 47 9.03 -0.11 15.13
CA LEU A 47 8.28 -0.21 13.87
C LEU A 47 9.16 -0.73 12.71
N SER A 48 10.45 -0.39 12.64
CA SER A 48 11.34 -0.90 11.59
C SER A 48 11.46 -2.42 11.63
N GLN A 49 11.47 -3.05 12.82
CA GLN A 49 11.52 -4.51 12.97
C GLN A 49 10.35 -5.21 12.26
N VAL A 50 9.20 -4.54 12.15
CA VAL A 50 8.04 -5.09 11.44
C VAL A 50 8.30 -5.20 9.94
N TRP A 51 9.00 -4.22 9.34
CA TRP A 51 9.43 -4.31 7.94
C TRP A 51 10.53 -5.33 7.73
N ASP A 52 11.47 -5.47 8.68
CA ASP A 52 12.50 -6.51 8.63
C ASP A 52 11.86 -7.91 8.62
N ASN A 53 10.80 -8.12 9.42
CA ASN A 53 10.03 -9.37 9.41
C ASN A 53 9.32 -9.61 8.08
N ARG A 54 8.72 -8.57 7.45
CA ARG A 54 8.13 -8.67 6.11
C ARG A 54 9.17 -9.04 5.07
N ASP A 55 10.33 -8.40 5.13
CA ASP A 55 11.42 -8.65 4.17
C ASP A 55 11.96 -10.09 4.34
N THR A 56 12.04 -10.59 5.57
CA THR A 56 12.35 -12.01 5.87
C THR A 56 11.32 -12.94 5.22
N ALA A 57 10.01 -12.68 5.40
CA ALA A 57 8.96 -13.48 4.77
C ALA A 57 9.08 -13.52 3.24
N THR A 58 9.47 -12.40 2.63
CA THR A 58 9.66 -12.29 1.19
C THR A 58 10.90 -13.06 0.73
N LEU A 59 12.05 -12.91 1.43
CA LEU A 59 13.31 -13.59 1.11
C LEU A 59 13.19 -15.12 1.23
N GLU A 60 12.44 -15.58 2.23
CA GLU A 60 12.20 -17.00 2.46
C GLU A 60 11.04 -17.56 1.64
N SER A 61 10.42 -16.72 0.76
CA SER A 61 9.28 -17.11 -0.09
C SER A 61 8.14 -17.76 0.69
N MET A 62 7.84 -17.24 1.89
CA MET A 62 6.79 -17.72 2.77
C MET A 62 5.41 -17.56 2.11
N ASN A 63 4.56 -18.57 2.28
CA ASN A 63 3.16 -18.45 1.88
C ASN A 63 2.37 -17.56 2.87
N SER A 64 1.11 -17.24 2.55
CA SER A 64 0.26 -16.34 3.32
C SER A 64 0.07 -16.77 4.79
N ILE A 65 -0.05 -18.07 5.05
CA ILE A 65 -0.21 -18.61 6.39
C ILE A 65 1.08 -18.45 7.19
N GLN A 66 2.22 -18.83 6.60
CA GLN A 66 3.53 -18.67 7.23
C GLN A 66 3.86 -17.21 7.53
N THR A 67 3.53 -16.30 6.59
CA THR A 67 3.68 -14.86 6.78
C THR A 67 2.82 -14.34 7.92
N LEU A 68 1.57 -14.79 8.03
CA LEU A 68 0.69 -14.45 9.14
C LEU A 68 1.25 -14.94 10.48
N GLU A 69 1.73 -16.19 10.54
CA GLU A 69 2.35 -16.75 11.75
C GLU A 69 3.62 -16.00 12.15
N LEU A 70 4.45 -15.61 11.19
CA LEU A 70 5.63 -14.79 11.44
C LEU A 70 5.23 -13.46 12.08
N HIS A 71 4.28 -12.74 11.48
CA HIS A 71 3.84 -11.45 12.02
C HIS A 71 3.15 -11.59 13.38
N LYS A 72 2.35 -12.63 13.58
CA LYS A 72 1.72 -12.93 14.87
C LYS A 72 2.75 -13.21 15.97
N ASN A 73 3.83 -13.90 15.65
CA ASN A 73 4.82 -14.31 16.64
C ASN A 73 5.94 -13.30 16.86
N GLN A 74 6.26 -12.47 15.88
CA GLN A 74 7.40 -11.56 15.94
C GLN A 74 7.01 -10.07 15.85
N SER A 75 6.02 -9.72 15.03
CA SER A 75 5.63 -8.32 14.85
C SER A 75 4.61 -7.87 15.90
N ASP A 76 3.61 -8.70 16.20
CA ASP A 76 2.54 -8.37 17.15
C ASP A 76 3.06 -8.08 18.57
N PRO A 77 3.99 -8.87 19.16
CA PRO A 77 4.58 -8.53 20.46
C PRO A 77 5.28 -7.18 20.48
N VAL A 78 6.04 -6.85 19.43
CA VAL A 78 6.74 -5.56 19.31
C VAL A 78 5.74 -4.39 19.22
N LEU A 79 4.64 -4.59 18.50
CA LEU A 79 3.58 -3.59 18.38
C LEU A 79 2.79 -3.40 19.68
N LEU A 80 2.56 -4.48 20.44
CA LEU A 80 1.94 -4.43 21.77
C LEU A 80 2.85 -3.71 22.78
N GLU A 81 4.15 -3.97 22.76
CA GLU A 81 5.11 -3.22 23.58
C GLU A 81 5.12 -1.72 23.22
N LEU A 82 5.06 -1.39 21.93
CA LEU A 82 4.97 0.01 21.50
C LEU A 82 3.65 0.65 21.96
N LYS A 83 2.55 -0.11 21.88
CA LYS A 83 1.24 0.35 22.38
C LYS A 83 1.30 0.67 23.86
N GLN A 84 1.84 -0.23 24.68
CA GLN A 84 2.01 0.00 26.11
C GLN A 84 2.88 1.23 26.39
N ALA A 85 4.02 1.38 25.71
CA ALA A 85 4.87 2.55 25.84
C ALA A 85 4.15 3.86 25.46
N CYS A 86 3.28 3.82 24.44
CA CYS A 86 2.44 4.94 24.04
C CYS A 86 1.40 5.30 25.13
N GLU A 87 0.78 4.29 25.74
CA GLU A 87 -0.19 4.48 26.84
C GLU A 87 0.49 5.07 28.07
N GLU A 88 1.67 4.57 28.45
CA GLU A 88 2.50 5.09 29.54
C GLU A 88 2.95 6.54 29.26
N TYR A 89 3.34 6.84 28.01
CA TYR A 89 3.70 8.20 27.61
C TYR A 89 2.55 9.18 27.82
N LEU A 90 1.32 8.84 27.39
CA LEU A 90 0.14 9.71 27.60
C LEU A 90 -0.25 9.86 29.08
N ALA A 91 0.03 8.86 29.91
CA ALA A 91 -0.24 8.90 31.33
C ALA A 91 0.82 9.69 32.11
N SER A 92 1.94 10.02 31.50
CA SER A 92 3.04 10.74 32.14
C SER A 92 2.87 12.27 32.07
N ASP A 93 3.46 13.02 33.02
CA ASP A 93 3.49 14.46 32.98
C ASP A 93 4.30 15.05 31.80
N ALA A 94 5.03 14.19 31.07
CA ALA A 94 5.78 14.57 29.87
C ALA A 94 4.90 14.70 28.61
N ALA A 95 3.63 14.28 28.67
CA ALA A 95 2.69 14.37 27.56
C ALA A 95 2.14 15.81 27.46
N GLU A 96 2.79 16.65 26.67
CA GLU A 96 2.19 17.93 26.27
C GLU A 96 1.03 17.67 25.30
N GLU A 97 -0.18 18.06 25.66
CA GLU A 97 -1.33 18.09 24.75
C GLU A 97 -0.99 18.91 23.50
N HIS A 98 -1.25 18.34 22.32
CA HIS A 98 -0.94 18.93 21.02
C HIS A 98 0.55 19.01 20.62
N SER A 99 1.48 18.41 21.37
CA SER A 99 2.84 18.23 20.90
C SER A 99 2.87 17.30 19.67
N GLY A 100 3.93 17.41 18.85
CA GLY A 100 4.14 16.52 17.71
C GLY A 100 4.12 15.04 18.12
N ILE A 101 4.75 14.72 19.28
CA ILE A 101 4.82 13.36 19.82
C ILE A 101 3.46 12.92 20.36
N GLY A 102 2.77 13.76 21.13
CA GLY A 102 1.42 13.48 21.62
C GLY A 102 0.47 13.15 20.48
N ASN A 103 0.52 13.90 19.38
CA ASN A 103 -0.27 13.64 18.18
C ASN A 103 0.10 12.31 17.48
N ALA A 104 1.39 11.95 17.41
CA ALA A 104 1.82 10.69 16.82
C ALA A 104 1.37 9.50 17.67
N VAL A 105 1.51 9.59 18.99
CA VAL A 105 1.07 8.59 19.97
C VAL A 105 -0.45 8.41 19.92
N ALA A 106 -1.21 9.51 19.99
CA ALA A 106 -2.67 9.47 19.93
C ALA A 106 -3.17 8.87 18.61
N TYR A 107 -2.51 9.16 17.48
CA TYR A 107 -2.81 8.56 16.19
C TYR A 107 -2.58 7.05 16.23
N PHE A 108 -1.42 6.59 16.73
CA PHE A 108 -1.08 5.18 16.79
C PHE A 108 -2.07 4.40 17.66
N LEU A 109 -2.38 4.89 18.85
CA LEU A 109 -3.33 4.25 19.77
C LEU A 109 -4.76 4.21 19.20
N ARG A 110 -5.23 5.33 18.66
CA ARG A 110 -6.58 5.42 18.05
C ARG A 110 -6.78 4.41 16.92
N HIS A 111 -5.75 4.16 16.15
CA HIS A 111 -5.82 3.35 14.94
C HIS A 111 -5.18 1.97 15.09
N PHE A 112 -4.77 1.59 16.31
CA PHE A 112 -3.99 0.38 16.59
C PHE A 112 -4.56 -0.86 15.93
N GLU A 113 -5.85 -1.13 16.09
CA GLU A 113 -6.50 -2.33 15.53
C GLU A 113 -6.39 -2.42 14.00
N GLY A 114 -6.58 -1.30 13.30
CA GLY A 114 -6.44 -1.24 11.84
C GLY A 114 -4.97 -1.32 11.39
N LEU A 115 -4.06 -0.66 12.12
CA LEU A 115 -2.63 -0.66 11.82
C LEU A 115 -1.96 -2.02 12.01
N THR A 116 -2.51 -2.86 12.90
CA THR A 116 -2.00 -4.21 13.22
C THR A 116 -2.82 -5.33 12.60
N ALA A 117 -3.74 -5.02 11.69
CA ALA A 117 -4.63 -6.00 11.05
C ALA A 117 -3.86 -7.15 10.37
N PHE A 118 -2.68 -6.89 9.82
CA PHE A 118 -1.82 -7.89 9.18
C PHE A 118 -1.27 -8.97 10.14
N CYS A 119 -1.31 -8.73 11.45
CA CYS A 119 -0.97 -9.74 12.46
C CYS A 119 -2.14 -10.73 12.74
N ARG A 120 -3.33 -10.44 12.20
CA ARG A 120 -4.54 -11.23 12.48
C ARG A 120 -5.28 -11.70 11.24
N LEU A 121 -5.05 -11.05 10.12
CA LEU A 121 -5.76 -11.33 8.86
C LEU A 121 -4.78 -11.82 7.81
N GLU A 122 -5.05 -12.98 7.27
CA GLU A 122 -4.30 -13.55 6.16
C GLU A 122 -4.36 -12.62 4.92
N ASN A 123 -3.25 -12.44 4.25
CA ASN A 123 -3.09 -11.55 3.09
C ASN A 123 -3.38 -10.07 3.37
N ALA A 124 -3.47 -9.64 4.62
CA ALA A 124 -3.56 -8.22 4.92
C ALA A 124 -2.21 -7.54 4.66
N PRO A 125 -2.14 -6.51 3.82
CA PRO A 125 -0.90 -5.80 3.57
C PRO A 125 -0.48 -4.96 4.78
N LEU A 126 0.82 -4.76 4.95
CA LEU A 126 1.40 -3.92 6.00
C LEU A 126 1.17 -2.43 5.73
N ASP A 127 1.26 -2.05 4.47
CA ASP A 127 1.12 -0.67 4.01
C ASP A 127 0.49 -0.60 2.62
N ASN A 128 0.15 0.61 2.18
CA ASN A 128 -0.40 0.88 0.86
C ASN A 128 0.62 1.55 -0.08
N ASN A 129 1.92 1.44 0.21
CA ASN A 129 2.97 2.14 -0.53
C ASN A 129 2.93 1.83 -2.03
N GLU A 130 2.63 0.59 -2.41
CA GLU A 130 2.52 0.18 -3.82
C GLU A 130 1.39 0.92 -4.55
N CYS A 131 0.25 1.08 -3.89
CA CYS A 131 -0.86 1.86 -4.41
C CYS A 131 -0.51 3.35 -4.51
N GLU A 132 0.12 3.91 -3.46
CA GLU A 132 0.55 5.31 -3.46
C GLU A 132 1.58 5.59 -4.55
N GLU A 133 2.52 4.68 -4.78
CA GLU A 133 3.51 4.82 -5.84
C GLU A 133 2.87 4.83 -7.22
N THR A 134 1.89 3.98 -7.45
CA THR A 134 1.11 3.98 -8.69
C THR A 134 0.36 5.30 -8.87
N LEU A 135 -0.31 5.79 -7.83
CA LEU A 135 -1.00 7.08 -7.86
C LEU A 135 -0.04 8.25 -8.10
N LYS A 136 1.16 8.24 -7.51
CA LYS A 136 2.19 9.26 -7.76
C LYS A 136 2.60 9.30 -9.23
N ARG A 137 2.75 8.14 -9.89
CA ARG A 137 3.06 8.07 -11.34
C ARG A 137 1.94 8.71 -12.18
N ILE A 138 0.69 8.42 -11.84
CA ILE A 138 -0.49 9.01 -12.48
C ILE A 138 -0.52 10.53 -12.30
N ILE A 139 -0.26 11.01 -11.09
CA ILE A 139 -0.22 12.44 -10.77
C ILE A 139 0.92 13.14 -11.52
N LEU A 140 2.11 12.52 -11.60
CA LEU A 140 3.24 13.07 -12.36
C LEU A 140 2.92 13.15 -13.85
N ALA A 141 2.34 12.11 -14.43
CA ALA A 141 1.93 12.12 -15.84
C ALA A 141 0.89 13.23 -16.10
N ARG A 142 -0.08 13.42 -15.21
CA ARG A 142 -1.03 14.55 -15.29
C ARG A 142 -0.35 15.90 -15.19
N LYS A 143 0.61 16.07 -14.27
CA LYS A 143 1.34 17.33 -14.11
C LYS A 143 2.16 17.66 -15.36
N ASN A 144 2.77 16.67 -16.00
CA ASN A 144 3.54 16.86 -17.24
C ASN A 144 2.64 17.24 -18.43
N ALA A 145 1.40 16.79 -18.43
CA ALA A 145 0.41 17.16 -19.45
C ALA A 145 -0.22 18.55 -19.19
N TYR A 146 0.11 19.20 -18.07
CA TYR A 146 -0.45 20.46 -17.57
C TYR A 146 -1.96 20.40 -17.31
N PHE A 147 -2.78 20.06 -18.32
CA PHE A 147 -4.23 19.91 -18.22
C PHE A 147 -4.77 19.00 -19.33
N PHE A 148 -5.94 18.45 -19.11
CA PHE A 148 -6.70 17.75 -20.15
C PHE A 148 -7.67 18.70 -20.81
N LYS A 149 -7.70 18.69 -22.15
CA LYS A 149 -8.57 19.57 -22.93
C LYS A 149 -10.06 19.31 -22.66
N THR A 150 -10.41 18.06 -22.34
CA THR A 150 -11.79 17.63 -22.08
C THR A 150 -11.84 16.56 -20.99
N GLU A 151 -12.98 16.42 -20.34
CA GLU A 151 -13.25 15.31 -19.40
C GLU A 151 -13.09 13.94 -20.07
N LYS A 152 -13.51 13.83 -21.34
CA LYS A 152 -13.32 12.62 -22.15
C LYS A 152 -11.85 12.23 -22.26
N SER A 153 -10.97 13.18 -22.60
CA SER A 153 -9.53 12.90 -22.73
C SER A 153 -8.90 12.52 -21.38
N ALA A 154 -9.35 13.09 -20.27
CA ALA A 154 -8.93 12.69 -18.93
C ALA A 154 -9.35 11.24 -18.61
N GLY A 155 -10.57 10.86 -18.96
CA GLY A 155 -11.08 9.51 -18.79
C GLY A 155 -10.33 8.47 -19.64
N GLU A 156 -10.03 8.79 -20.89
CA GLU A 156 -9.25 7.92 -21.80
C GLU A 156 -7.82 7.73 -21.26
N PHE A 157 -7.18 8.81 -20.82
CA PHE A 157 -5.86 8.77 -20.20
C PHE A 157 -5.85 7.89 -18.94
N SER A 158 -6.85 8.01 -18.08
CA SER A 158 -6.96 7.20 -16.85
C SER A 158 -7.11 5.71 -17.17
N ARG A 159 -7.91 5.36 -18.19
CA ARG A 159 -8.08 3.96 -18.63
C ARG A 159 -6.78 3.40 -19.19
N LEU A 160 -6.08 4.18 -20.03
CA LEU A 160 -4.79 3.76 -20.59
C LEU A 160 -3.75 3.53 -19.48
N LEU A 161 -3.64 4.44 -18.51
CA LEU A 161 -2.74 4.26 -17.37
C LEU A 161 -3.11 3.04 -16.53
N SER A 162 -4.39 2.81 -16.28
CA SER A 162 -4.85 1.61 -15.57
C SER A 162 -4.43 0.34 -16.30
N LEU A 163 -4.57 0.31 -17.63
CA LEU A 163 -4.15 -0.83 -18.46
C LEU A 163 -2.63 -1.05 -18.38
N ILE A 164 -1.84 0.03 -18.50
CA ILE A 164 -0.38 -0.01 -18.42
C ILE A 164 0.09 -0.52 -17.06
N GLU A 165 -0.44 0.00 -15.98
CA GLU A 165 -0.05 -0.42 -14.63
C GLU A 165 -0.48 -1.87 -14.34
N THR A 166 -1.63 -2.29 -14.85
CA THR A 166 -2.08 -3.68 -14.75
C THR A 166 -1.18 -4.62 -15.54
N ALA A 167 -0.78 -4.26 -16.77
CA ALA A 167 0.13 -5.06 -17.59
C ALA A 167 1.50 -5.23 -16.90
N LYS A 168 2.07 -4.16 -16.34
CA LYS A 168 3.32 -4.23 -15.57
C LYS A 168 3.21 -5.18 -14.38
N ARG A 169 2.11 -5.12 -13.62
CA ARG A 169 1.86 -5.99 -12.47
C ARG A 169 1.66 -7.45 -12.84
N SER A 170 1.15 -7.70 -14.05
CA SER A 170 0.99 -9.05 -14.61
C SER A 170 2.31 -9.62 -15.16
N GLY A 171 3.43 -8.88 -15.06
CA GLY A 171 4.72 -9.31 -15.62
C GLY A 171 4.78 -9.29 -17.14
N THR A 172 3.84 -8.60 -17.78
CA THR A 172 3.69 -8.56 -19.24
C THR A 172 4.71 -7.59 -19.85
N ASN A 173 5.36 -7.97 -20.96
CA ASN A 173 6.17 -7.04 -21.75
C ASN A 173 5.25 -5.96 -22.32
N LEU A 174 5.34 -4.76 -21.76
CA LEU A 174 4.42 -3.67 -22.07
C LEU A 174 4.48 -3.24 -23.55
N PHE A 175 5.68 -3.23 -24.14
CA PHE A 175 5.85 -2.81 -25.53
C PHE A 175 5.17 -3.80 -26.48
N GLU A 176 5.42 -5.08 -26.32
CA GLU A 176 4.81 -6.13 -27.13
C GLU A 176 3.29 -6.16 -26.96
N TYR A 177 2.84 -6.08 -25.72
CA TYR A 177 1.41 -6.04 -25.39
C TYR A 177 0.68 -4.87 -26.07
N LEU A 178 1.21 -3.65 -25.96
CA LEU A 178 0.60 -2.48 -26.58
C LEU A 178 0.70 -2.53 -28.11
N THR A 179 1.74 -3.14 -28.66
CA THR A 179 1.89 -3.35 -30.09
C THR A 179 0.81 -4.31 -30.61
N ASP A 180 0.60 -5.43 -29.94
CA ASP A 180 -0.44 -6.40 -30.31
C ASP A 180 -1.85 -5.80 -30.24
N LEU A 181 -2.14 -5.03 -29.18
CA LEU A 181 -3.44 -4.33 -29.06
C LEU A 181 -3.72 -3.38 -30.23
N GLN A 182 -2.66 -2.72 -30.75
CA GLN A 182 -2.80 -1.77 -31.84
C GLN A 182 -2.79 -2.44 -33.22
N SER A 183 -2.03 -3.51 -33.39
CA SER A 183 -1.84 -4.19 -34.67
C SER A 183 -3.07 -4.98 -35.12
N ASP A 184 -3.84 -5.51 -34.19
CA ASP A 184 -4.99 -6.38 -34.54
C ASP A 184 -6.27 -6.02 -33.75
N TYR A 185 -6.68 -4.77 -33.90
CA TYR A 185 -7.89 -4.25 -33.26
C TYR A 185 -9.13 -5.13 -33.46
N SER A 186 -9.27 -5.72 -34.65
CA SER A 186 -10.41 -6.60 -35.00
C SER A 186 -10.41 -7.88 -34.15
N LYS A 187 -9.24 -8.47 -33.85
CA LYS A 187 -9.15 -9.65 -33.00
C LYS A 187 -9.37 -9.25 -31.52
N VAL A 188 -8.81 -8.12 -31.10
CA VAL A 188 -9.01 -7.62 -29.74
C VAL A 188 -10.50 -7.48 -29.42
N ILE A 189 -11.29 -6.82 -30.30
CA ILE A 189 -12.73 -6.64 -30.08
C ILE A 189 -13.48 -7.96 -30.03
N ARG A 190 -13.10 -8.94 -30.87
CA ARG A 190 -13.78 -10.25 -30.91
C ARG A 190 -13.54 -11.07 -29.63
N ASN A 191 -12.43 -10.86 -28.95
CA ASN A 191 -12.08 -11.62 -27.74
C ASN A 191 -11.32 -10.77 -26.73
N ILE A 192 -11.97 -9.74 -26.19
CA ILE A 192 -11.40 -8.80 -25.23
C ILE A 192 -10.78 -9.54 -24.02
N THR A 193 -11.40 -10.63 -23.59
CA THR A 193 -10.95 -11.39 -22.41
C THR A 193 -9.54 -11.97 -22.61
N ALA A 194 -9.20 -12.43 -23.80
CA ALA A 194 -7.86 -12.95 -24.12
C ALA A 194 -6.78 -11.86 -24.11
N TYR A 195 -7.18 -10.60 -24.35
CA TYR A 195 -6.28 -9.44 -24.36
C TYR A 195 -6.26 -8.66 -23.05
N LEU A 196 -6.91 -9.15 -21.99
CA LEU A 196 -6.69 -8.60 -20.65
C LEU A 196 -5.25 -8.87 -20.22
N PRO A 197 -4.55 -7.93 -19.55
CA PRO A 197 -3.12 -8.05 -19.27
C PRO A 197 -2.69 -9.37 -18.63
N TRP A 198 -3.49 -9.90 -17.73
CA TRP A 198 -3.21 -11.17 -17.02
C TRP A 198 -3.53 -12.44 -17.84
N ASN A 199 -4.27 -12.31 -18.94
CA ASN A 199 -4.60 -13.41 -19.86
C ASN A 199 -3.78 -13.37 -21.14
N TRP A 200 -3.21 -12.20 -21.48
CA TRP A 200 -2.46 -12.01 -22.69
C TRP A 200 -1.19 -12.88 -22.70
N LYS A 201 -1.01 -13.61 -23.81
CA LYS A 201 0.22 -14.35 -24.10
C LYS A 201 0.74 -13.86 -25.44
N HIS A 202 2.00 -13.48 -25.46
CA HIS A 202 2.63 -13.12 -26.72
C HIS A 202 2.48 -14.27 -27.71
N GLN A 203 1.84 -13.99 -28.84
CA GLN A 203 1.83 -14.94 -29.96
C GLN A 203 3.12 -14.70 -30.73
N ASP A 204 4.08 -15.62 -30.62
CA ASP A 204 5.25 -15.62 -31.49
C ASP A 204 4.79 -15.59 -32.95
N ILE A 205 4.91 -14.41 -33.57
CA ILE A 205 4.63 -14.24 -35.02
C ILE A 205 5.84 -14.76 -35.84
N SER A 206 6.66 -15.63 -35.29
CA SER A 206 7.74 -16.30 -35.99
C SER A 206 7.29 -17.57 -36.70
N GLY A 207 6.28 -17.45 -37.57
CA GLY A 207 5.73 -18.59 -38.29
C GLY A 207 4.76 -18.18 -39.38
N ALA A 208 5.15 -17.27 -40.29
CA ALA A 208 4.49 -17.05 -41.56
C ALA A 208 5.54 -16.71 -42.65
#